data_30cd07f82f86217060aae339e467b190
#
_entry.id   30cd07f82f86217060aae339e467b190
#
_cell.length_a   1.000
_cell.length_b   1.000
_cell.length_c   1.000
_cell.angle_alpha   90.00
_cell.angle_beta   90.00
_cell.angle_gamma   90.00
#
_symmetry.space_group_name_H-M   'P 1'
#
loop_
_entity.id
_entity.type
_entity.pdbx_description
1 polymer ?
#
loop_
_entity_poly.entity_id
_entity_poly.type
_entity_poly.pdbx_seq_one_letter_code
_entity_poly.pdbx_strand_id
1 'polypeptide(L)'
;HICVFSIKKLMKSKENLVFLGMMGSGKSSIGSLIAKRLKLNFIDIDKEIEKELGTSIKEIFKTKGENYFRKFEEKITLKRLKLNSVVISLGGGAFTNKNIRKEVLRDNLSFWLNWDEDILLNRIKNSKKRPIAFNATVTLAEPSIKLPGFPV
;
A
#
# COMPACT_ATOMS: atom_id res chain seq x y z
N HIS A 1 2.47 -2.35 19.41
CA HIS A 1 2.95 -0.99 19.09
C HIS A 1 4.26 -1.09 18.33
N ILE A 2 4.24 -0.96 17.00
CA ILE A 2 5.47 -0.75 16.24
C ILE A 2 5.89 0.70 16.52
N CYS A 3 6.93 0.86 17.34
CA CYS A 3 7.49 2.17 17.60
C CYS A 3 8.18 2.68 16.32
N VAL A 4 7.91 3.93 15.92
CA VAL A 4 8.53 4.56 14.72
C VAL A 4 10.05 4.52 14.79
N PHE A 5 10.61 4.54 15.99
CA PHE A 5 12.05 4.38 16.24
C PHE A 5 12.56 3.00 15.79
N SER A 6 11.77 1.94 16.02
CA SER A 6 12.10 0.58 15.57
C SER A 6 12.05 0.46 14.04
N ILE A 7 11.11 1.13 13.38
CA ILE A 7 11.04 1.16 11.91
C ILE A 7 12.31 1.77 11.33
N LYS A 8 12.75 2.92 11.87
CA LYS A 8 13.97 3.58 11.39
C LYS A 8 15.22 2.71 11.57
N LYS A 9 15.27 1.91 12.62
CA LYS A 9 16.35 0.95 12.88
C LYS A 9 16.34 -0.25 11.93
N LEU A 10 15.14 -0.68 11.47
CA LEU A 10 14.97 -1.78 10.53
C LEU A 10 15.27 -1.39 9.08
N MET A 11 15.08 -0.10 8.73
CA MET A 11 15.37 0.38 7.37
C MET A 11 16.87 0.37 7.09
N LYS A 12 17.24 -0.29 6.00
CA LYS A 12 18.56 -0.10 5.40
C LYS A 12 18.62 1.24 4.69
N SER A 13 19.83 1.74 4.47
CA SER A 13 20.05 2.97 3.69
C SER A 13 19.41 2.81 2.29
N LYS A 14 18.54 3.76 1.91
CA LYS A 14 17.84 3.82 0.62
C LYS A 14 16.62 2.90 0.44
N GLU A 15 16.26 2.06 1.42
CA GLU A 15 15.01 1.28 1.33
C GLU A 15 13.77 2.18 1.37
N ASN A 16 12.72 1.75 0.67
CA ASN A 16 11.39 2.33 0.80
C ASN A 16 10.58 1.56 1.85
N LEU A 17 9.61 2.22 2.46
CA LEU A 17 8.57 1.60 3.26
C LEU A 17 7.34 1.39 2.40
N VAL A 18 6.90 0.15 2.23
CA VAL A 18 5.74 -0.17 1.40
C VAL A 18 4.61 -0.74 2.24
N PHE A 19 3.47 -0.06 2.23
CA PHE A 19 2.27 -0.49 2.93
C PHE A 19 1.36 -1.29 2.00
N LEU A 20 1.05 -2.53 2.41
CA LEU A 20 0.22 -3.51 1.75
C LEU A 20 -1.07 -3.72 2.52
N GLY A 21 -2.11 -4.23 1.89
CA GLY A 21 -3.36 -4.61 2.53
C GLY A 21 -4.58 -4.24 1.69
N MET A 22 -5.72 -4.77 2.09
CA MET A 22 -6.99 -4.57 1.39
C MET A 22 -7.43 -3.10 1.39
N MET A 23 -8.37 -2.78 0.51
CA MET A 23 -9.07 -1.49 0.53
C MET A 23 -9.70 -1.26 1.91
N GLY A 24 -9.62 -0.04 2.43
CA GLY A 24 -10.14 0.28 3.78
C GLY A 24 -9.24 -0.11 4.96
N SER A 25 -8.10 -0.77 4.73
CA SER A 25 -7.18 -1.19 5.81
C SER A 25 -6.40 -0.04 6.48
N GLY A 26 -6.48 1.18 5.94
CA GLY A 26 -5.82 2.36 6.52
C GLY A 26 -4.39 2.60 6.06
N LYS A 27 -3.94 1.96 4.98
CA LYS A 27 -2.58 2.12 4.41
C LYS A 27 -2.19 3.59 4.23
N SER A 28 -3.03 4.36 3.57
CA SER A 28 -2.74 5.77 3.25
C SER A 28 -2.62 6.62 4.52
N SER A 29 -3.48 6.38 5.51
CA SER A 29 -3.45 7.13 6.77
C SER A 29 -2.24 6.77 7.62
N ILE A 30 -1.94 5.48 7.78
CA ILE A 30 -0.78 5.00 8.54
C ILE A 30 0.51 5.38 7.82
N GLY A 31 0.58 5.16 6.49
CA GLY A 31 1.73 5.51 5.68
C GLY A 31 2.06 7.00 5.73
N SER A 32 1.06 7.86 5.59
CA SER A 32 1.23 9.31 5.69
C SER A 32 1.73 9.74 7.09
N LEU A 33 1.17 9.16 8.16
CA LEU A 33 1.59 9.45 9.53
C LEU A 33 3.05 9.04 9.77
N ILE A 34 3.44 7.83 9.32
CA ILE A 34 4.80 7.33 9.47
C ILE A 34 5.78 8.15 8.63
N ALA A 35 5.42 8.50 7.39
CA ALA A 35 6.23 9.36 6.54
C ALA A 35 6.52 10.71 7.20
N LYS A 36 5.49 11.35 7.76
CA LYS A 36 5.65 12.61 8.51
C LYS A 36 6.61 12.47 9.69
N ARG A 37 6.49 11.39 10.47
CA ARG A 37 7.35 11.15 11.65
C ARG A 37 8.79 10.82 11.28
N LEU A 38 9.00 10.14 10.15
CA LEU A 38 10.33 9.80 9.64
C LEU A 38 10.94 10.91 8.79
N LYS A 39 10.18 11.98 8.48
CA LYS A 39 10.55 13.06 7.55
C LYS A 39 10.86 12.54 6.15
N LEU A 40 10.05 11.57 5.69
CA LEU A 40 10.11 10.99 4.36
C LEU A 40 8.92 11.45 3.51
N ASN A 41 9.09 11.42 2.18
CA ASN A 41 7.99 11.68 1.27
C ASN A 41 6.98 10.52 1.31
N PHE A 42 5.68 10.84 1.21
CA PHE A 42 4.60 9.88 1.12
C PHE A 42 4.01 9.84 -0.29
N ILE A 43 3.83 8.64 -0.81
CA ILE A 43 3.25 8.37 -2.13
C ILE A 43 2.09 7.39 -1.96
N ASP A 44 0.90 7.79 -2.39
CA ASP A 44 -0.28 6.94 -2.51
C ASP A 44 -0.47 6.61 -3.99
N ILE A 45 -0.33 5.35 -4.36
CA ILE A 45 -0.36 4.92 -5.76
C ILE A 45 -1.71 5.19 -6.40
N ASP A 46 -2.82 4.99 -5.68
CA ASP A 46 -4.16 5.26 -6.20
C ASP A 46 -4.31 6.75 -6.56
N LYS A 47 -3.83 7.65 -5.70
CA LYS A 47 -3.84 9.09 -5.95
C LYS A 47 -2.90 9.50 -7.09
N GLU A 48 -1.75 8.87 -7.21
CA GLU A 48 -0.83 9.12 -8.32
C GLU A 48 -1.46 8.74 -9.66
N ILE A 49 -2.18 7.61 -9.72
CA ILE A 49 -2.90 7.18 -10.92
C ILE A 49 -4.00 8.19 -11.28
N GLU A 50 -4.83 8.59 -10.32
CA GLU A 50 -5.89 9.58 -10.55
C GLU A 50 -5.32 10.91 -11.03
N LYS A 51 -4.23 11.38 -10.43
CA LYS A 51 -3.53 12.60 -10.83
C LYS A 51 -2.97 12.53 -12.25
N GLU A 52 -2.33 11.40 -12.60
CA GLU A 52 -1.68 11.25 -13.90
C GLU A 52 -2.69 11.08 -15.05
N LEU A 53 -3.84 10.44 -14.76
CA LEU A 53 -4.93 10.25 -15.74
C LEU A 53 -5.99 11.38 -15.73
N GLY A 54 -5.94 12.28 -14.75
CA GLY A 54 -6.89 13.40 -14.64
C GLY A 54 -8.33 12.97 -14.32
N THR A 55 -8.53 11.74 -13.81
CA THR A 55 -9.87 11.20 -13.56
C THR A 55 -9.85 10.18 -12.42
N SER A 56 -11.01 9.91 -11.82
CA SER A 56 -11.11 8.95 -10.71
C SER A 56 -10.90 7.49 -11.16
N ILE A 57 -10.39 6.66 -10.24
CA ILE A 57 -10.25 5.21 -10.49
C ILE A 57 -11.57 4.60 -10.89
N LYS A 58 -12.69 5.00 -10.26
CA LYS A 58 -14.04 4.54 -10.63
C LYS A 58 -14.37 4.81 -12.09
N GLU A 59 -14.05 6.00 -12.58
CA GLU A 59 -14.30 6.38 -13.97
C GLU A 59 -13.37 5.66 -14.95
N ILE A 60 -12.12 5.38 -14.53
CA ILE A 60 -11.17 4.57 -15.32
C ILE A 60 -11.73 3.15 -15.52
N PHE A 61 -12.21 2.51 -14.44
CA PHE A 61 -12.82 1.18 -14.53
C PHE A 61 -14.03 1.17 -15.45
N LYS A 62 -14.89 2.20 -15.36
CA LYS A 62 -16.10 2.32 -16.19
C LYS A 62 -15.79 2.53 -17.67
N THR A 63 -14.81 3.39 -17.99
CA THR A 63 -14.55 3.82 -19.37
C THR A 63 -13.50 3.00 -20.08
N LYS A 64 -12.49 2.51 -19.36
CA LYS A 64 -11.31 1.80 -19.92
C LYS A 64 -11.17 0.35 -19.43
N GLY A 65 -11.92 -0.03 -18.40
CA GLY A 65 -11.94 -1.37 -17.84
C GLY A 65 -10.75 -1.71 -16.93
N GLU A 66 -10.87 -2.85 -16.25
CA GLU A 66 -9.90 -3.30 -15.25
C GLU A 66 -8.52 -3.57 -15.85
N ASN A 67 -8.45 -4.22 -17.01
CA ASN A 67 -7.16 -4.55 -17.64
C ASN A 67 -6.31 -3.31 -17.93
N TYR A 68 -6.94 -2.23 -18.36
CA TYR A 68 -6.24 -0.97 -18.59
C TYR A 68 -5.72 -0.39 -17.26
N PHE A 69 -6.58 -0.37 -16.23
CA PHE A 69 -6.18 0.09 -14.90
C PHE A 69 -5.00 -0.71 -14.37
N ARG A 70 -5.04 -2.04 -14.41
CA ARG A 70 -3.98 -2.90 -13.88
C ARG A 70 -2.62 -2.71 -14.58
N LYS A 71 -2.63 -2.53 -15.90
CA LYS A 71 -1.40 -2.21 -16.65
C LYS A 71 -0.83 -0.85 -16.23
N PHE A 72 -1.70 0.12 -16.02
CA PHE A 72 -1.29 1.46 -15.60
C PHE A 72 -0.81 1.48 -14.15
N GLU A 73 -1.52 0.80 -13.26
CA GLU A 73 -1.14 0.58 -11.85
C GLU A 73 0.26 -0.06 -11.76
N GLU A 74 0.53 -1.11 -12.53
CA GLU A 74 1.84 -1.75 -12.59
C GLU A 74 2.93 -0.76 -13.01
N LYS A 75 2.72 -0.05 -14.11
CA LYS A 75 3.67 0.94 -14.64
C LYS A 75 4.02 2.01 -13.60
N ILE A 76 3.01 2.61 -12.97
CA ILE A 76 3.21 3.67 -11.97
C ILE A 76 3.89 3.10 -10.72
N THR A 77 3.43 1.95 -10.23
CA THR A 77 3.99 1.33 -9.03
C THR A 77 5.47 0.99 -9.21
N LEU A 78 5.84 0.32 -10.31
CA LEU A 78 7.24 -0.03 -10.58
C LEU A 78 8.12 1.22 -10.74
N LYS A 79 7.60 2.29 -11.34
CA LYS A 79 8.29 3.58 -11.41
C LYS A 79 8.55 4.16 -10.02
N ARG A 80 7.57 4.11 -9.11
CA ARG A 80 7.70 4.65 -7.75
C ARG A 80 8.57 3.80 -6.84
N LEU A 81 8.56 2.48 -6.99
CA LEU A 81 9.44 1.56 -6.24
C LEU A 81 10.93 1.77 -6.52
N LYS A 82 11.30 2.39 -7.66
CA LYS A 82 12.69 2.77 -7.98
C LYS A 82 13.19 3.99 -7.22
N LEU A 83 12.33 4.73 -6.55
CA LEU A 83 12.74 5.81 -5.65
C LEU A 83 13.41 5.24 -4.40
N ASN A 84 14.08 6.12 -3.67
CA ASN A 84 14.77 5.74 -2.44
C ASN A 84 14.21 6.55 -1.26
N SER A 85 14.13 5.91 -0.10
CA SER A 85 13.76 6.56 1.16
C SER A 85 12.41 7.28 1.08
N VAL A 86 11.41 6.61 0.52
CA VAL A 86 10.01 7.07 0.47
C VAL A 86 9.08 6.08 1.15
N VAL A 87 7.91 6.55 1.54
CA VAL A 87 6.83 5.72 2.04
C VAL A 87 5.78 5.58 0.96
N ILE A 88 5.44 4.35 0.57
CA ILE A 88 4.53 4.04 -0.52
C ILE A 88 3.32 3.26 0.00
N SER A 89 2.12 3.72 -0.29
CA SER A 89 0.87 2.99 -0.09
C SER A 89 0.43 2.38 -1.41
N LEU A 90 0.37 1.05 -1.50
CA LEU A 90 -0.09 0.35 -2.70
C LEU A 90 -1.61 0.30 -2.78
N GLY A 91 -2.14 0.23 -4.01
CA GLY A 91 -3.54 -0.12 -4.25
C GLY A 91 -3.91 -1.48 -3.64
N GLY A 92 -5.18 -1.65 -3.26
CA GLY A 92 -5.63 -2.84 -2.53
C GLY A 92 -5.40 -4.17 -3.25
N GLY A 93 -5.37 -4.16 -4.59
CA GLY A 93 -5.11 -5.34 -5.42
C GLY A 93 -3.72 -5.39 -6.06
N ALA A 94 -2.90 -4.34 -5.90
CA ALA A 94 -1.63 -4.21 -6.61
C ALA A 94 -0.65 -5.36 -6.31
N PHE A 95 -0.65 -5.87 -5.09
CA PHE A 95 0.27 -6.94 -4.66
C PHE A 95 -0.03 -8.32 -5.26
N THR A 96 -1.20 -8.52 -5.92
CA THR A 96 -1.48 -9.72 -6.71
C THR A 96 -0.65 -9.77 -8.00
N ASN A 97 -0.20 -8.63 -8.50
CA ASN A 97 0.69 -8.54 -9.66
C ASN A 97 2.08 -9.10 -9.32
N LYS A 98 2.53 -10.09 -10.09
CA LYS A 98 3.80 -10.80 -9.86
C LYS A 98 5.03 -9.87 -9.94
N ASN A 99 5.02 -8.90 -10.85
CA ASN A 99 6.14 -7.98 -11.04
C ASN A 99 6.24 -6.99 -9.88
N ILE A 100 5.10 -6.42 -9.46
CA ILE A 100 5.04 -5.55 -8.28
C ILE A 100 5.51 -6.31 -7.05
N ARG A 101 4.97 -7.51 -6.82
CA ARG A 101 5.33 -8.34 -5.65
C ARG A 101 6.81 -8.65 -5.60
N LYS A 102 7.40 -9.06 -6.73
CA LYS A 102 8.83 -9.34 -6.84
C LYS A 102 9.67 -8.12 -6.48
N GLU A 103 9.31 -6.94 -6.99
CA GLU A 103 10.05 -5.71 -6.74
C GLU A 103 9.92 -5.24 -5.29
N VAL A 104 8.72 -5.32 -4.72
CA VAL A 104 8.48 -4.96 -3.31
C VAL A 104 9.31 -5.84 -2.38
N LEU A 105 9.31 -7.15 -2.58
CA LEU A 105 9.99 -8.10 -1.69
C LEU A 105 11.51 -8.12 -1.86
N ARG A 106 12.03 -7.64 -2.99
CA ARG A 106 13.47 -7.65 -3.26
C ARG A 106 14.23 -6.56 -2.49
N ASP A 107 13.76 -5.34 -2.54
CA ASP A 107 14.55 -4.17 -2.15
C ASP A 107 13.81 -3.18 -1.23
N ASN A 108 12.65 -3.56 -0.68
CA ASN A 108 11.84 -2.65 0.13
C ASN A 108 11.42 -3.31 1.45
N LEU A 109 11.28 -2.49 2.49
CA LEU A 109 10.68 -2.92 3.75
C LEU A 109 9.17 -2.83 3.65
N SER A 110 8.48 -3.97 3.62
CA SER A 110 7.05 -4.02 3.41
C SER A 110 6.26 -4.39 4.67
N PHE A 111 5.16 -3.69 4.87
CA PHE A 111 4.23 -3.89 5.98
C PHE A 111 2.85 -4.26 5.44
N TRP A 112 2.35 -5.41 5.84
CA TRP A 112 1.00 -5.82 5.50
C TRP A 112 0.03 -5.49 6.63
N LEU A 113 -0.95 -4.63 6.33
CA LEU A 113 -2.05 -4.31 7.24
C LEU A 113 -3.13 -5.35 7.07
N ASN A 114 -3.12 -6.34 7.94
CA ASN A 114 -4.09 -7.42 7.98
C ASN A 114 -5.20 -7.09 8.99
N TRP A 115 -6.44 -7.18 8.55
CA TRP A 115 -7.64 -6.98 9.36
C TRP A 115 -8.57 -8.16 9.16
N ASP A 116 -9.34 -8.50 10.20
CA ASP A 116 -10.45 -9.43 10.06
C ASP A 116 -11.48 -8.90 9.04
N GLU A 117 -12.02 -9.80 8.21
CA GLU A 117 -12.94 -9.44 7.12
C GLU A 117 -14.14 -8.63 7.60
N ASP A 118 -14.73 -8.99 8.75
CA ASP A 118 -15.87 -8.28 9.34
C ASP A 118 -15.53 -6.83 9.68
N ILE A 119 -14.32 -6.57 10.17
CA ILE A 119 -13.84 -5.23 10.48
C ILE A 119 -13.67 -4.43 9.19
N LEU A 120 -13.11 -5.03 8.13
CA LEU A 120 -12.95 -4.38 6.84
C LEU A 120 -14.30 -4.06 6.19
N LEU A 121 -15.24 -5.00 6.19
CA LEU A 121 -16.58 -4.81 5.65
C LEU A 121 -17.34 -3.68 6.36
N ASN A 122 -17.27 -3.62 7.68
CA ASN A 122 -17.87 -2.54 8.47
C ASN A 122 -17.22 -1.18 8.18
N ARG A 123 -15.92 -1.13 7.95
CA ARG A 123 -15.21 0.09 7.58
C ARG A 123 -15.57 0.58 6.18
N ILE A 124 -15.67 -0.31 5.21
CA ILE A 124 -16.05 0.02 3.83
C ILE A 124 -17.49 0.52 3.79
N LYS A 125 -18.42 -0.16 4.48
CA LYS A 125 -19.82 0.25 4.57
C LYS A 125 -20.04 1.60 5.25
N ASN A 126 -19.20 1.93 6.24
CA ASN A 126 -19.30 3.14 7.06
C ASN A 126 -18.28 4.24 6.66
N SER A 127 -17.67 4.17 5.49
CA SER A 127 -16.54 5.03 5.09
C SER A 127 -16.89 6.48 4.73
N LYS A 128 -17.73 7.14 5.52
CA LYS A 128 -17.80 8.60 5.60
C LYS A 128 -16.97 9.08 6.80
N LYS A 129 -15.65 9.24 6.61
CA LYS A 129 -14.73 9.93 7.52
C LYS A 129 -14.72 9.43 8.97
N ARG A 130 -13.94 8.39 9.30
CA ARG A 130 -13.67 8.04 10.71
C ARG A 130 -12.19 7.88 11.00
N PRO A 131 -11.75 8.27 12.24
CA PRO A 131 -10.37 8.06 12.68
C PRO A 131 -10.05 6.57 12.80
N ILE A 132 -8.80 6.24 12.53
CA ILE A 132 -8.25 4.89 12.52
C ILE A 132 -8.33 4.31 13.93
N ALA A 133 -9.05 3.20 14.10
CA ALA A 133 -8.88 2.37 15.29
C ALA A 133 -7.57 1.57 15.15
N PHE A 134 -6.68 1.71 16.12
CA PHE A 134 -5.30 1.20 16.12
C PHE A 134 -5.17 -0.31 16.41
N ASN A 135 -6.13 -1.14 16.07
CA ASN A 135 -6.12 -2.58 16.37
C ASN A 135 -5.77 -3.45 15.14
N ALA A 136 -5.07 -2.88 14.14
CA ALA A 136 -4.56 -3.68 13.05
C ALA A 136 -3.31 -4.46 13.47
N THR A 137 -3.26 -5.73 13.21
CA THR A 137 -2.01 -6.49 13.24
C THR A 137 -1.16 -6.06 12.05
N VAL A 138 -0.01 -5.48 12.32
CA VAL A 138 0.97 -5.12 11.28
C VAL A 138 2.00 -6.23 11.23
N THR A 139 2.08 -6.92 10.11
CA THR A 139 3.03 -7.99 9.88
C THR A 139 4.06 -7.56 8.84
N LEU A 140 5.33 -7.85 9.09
CA LEU A 140 6.37 -7.74 8.06
C LEU A 140 6.08 -8.78 6.99
N ALA A 141 6.01 -8.35 5.73
CA ALA A 141 5.87 -9.27 4.61
C ALA A 141 7.25 -9.82 4.24
N GLU A 142 7.47 -11.07 4.58
CA GLU A 142 8.71 -11.78 4.25
C GLU A 142 8.56 -12.54 2.92
N PRO A 143 9.65 -12.73 2.15
CA PRO A 143 9.59 -13.42 0.85
C PRO A 143 9.04 -14.85 0.91
N SER A 144 9.16 -15.50 2.06
CA SER A 144 8.73 -16.89 2.31
C SER A 144 7.33 -17.04 2.90
N ILE A 145 6.67 -15.95 3.28
CA ILE A 145 5.34 -16.02 3.90
C ILE A 145 4.27 -16.08 2.82
N LYS A 146 3.52 -17.18 2.79
CA LYS A 146 2.24 -17.26 2.05
C LYS A 146 1.24 -16.35 2.73
N LEU A 147 0.94 -15.20 2.12
CA LEU A 147 -0.06 -14.29 2.63
C LEU A 147 -1.46 -14.91 2.43
N PRO A 148 -2.27 -15.09 3.51
CA PRO A 148 -3.64 -15.61 3.36
C PRO A 148 -4.45 -14.69 2.44
N GLY A 149 -5.21 -15.28 1.53
CA GLY A 149 -6.08 -14.55 0.60
C GLY A 149 -5.42 -14.05 -0.69
N PHE A 150 -4.11 -14.32 -0.91
CA PHE A 150 -3.49 -14.08 -2.20
C PHE A 150 -3.26 -15.40 -2.93
N PRO A 151 -3.72 -15.54 -4.20
CA PRO A 151 -3.41 -16.71 -5.02
C PRO A 151 -1.90 -16.81 -5.27
N VAL A 152 -1.38 -18.01 -5.21
CA VAL A 152 0.04 -18.36 -5.46
C VAL A 152 0.38 -18.16 -6.93
#